data_e74ebf3e01d94ae5fef6d7fcaef66758
#
_entry.id   e74ebf3e01d94ae5fef6d7fcaef66758
#
_cell.length_a   1.000
_cell.length_b   1.000
_cell.length_c   1.000
_cell.angle_alpha   90.00
_cell.angle_beta   90.00
_cell.angle_gamma   90.00
#
_symmetry.space_group_name_H-M   'P 1'
#
loop_
_entity.id
_entity.type
_entity.pdbx_description
1 polymer ?
#
loop_
_entity_poly.entity_id
_entity_poly.type
_entity_poly.pdbx_seq_one_letter_code
_entity_poly.pdbx_strand_id
1 'polypeptide(L)'
;IMPNLVEVHYEQTGQSKSINEYGMRDMQQKAYSQRDARYLLLKAPPASGKSRALMFIALDKLINQGIKKVIVAVPERSIGGSFGTTDLKSFGFYSNWEPNPKYNLCTTEDNKSKVETFKEFLESDERILICTHATLRFAFDQLSESKFNNTLLAIDEFHHVSADGENKLGEVLRNLIEKSNCHIVAMTGSYFRGDSVPVLLPEDEAKFTKVTYNYYEQLNGYDYLKSLGIGYHFYQGRYTSALGEILDTNKKTILHIPNVNSGESTKDKHREVGTILDIIGRVKEV
;
A
#
# COMPACT_ATOMS: atom_id res chain seq x y z
N ILE A 1 0.34 -21.57 29.38
CA ILE A 1 0.83 -20.46 28.54
C ILE A 1 2.04 -21.00 27.79
N MET A 2 1.93 -21.05 26.48
CA MET A 2 3.09 -21.44 25.66
C MET A 2 4.17 -20.35 25.70
N PRO A 3 5.44 -20.73 25.83
CA PRO A 3 6.52 -19.75 25.74
C PRO A 3 6.62 -19.22 24.30
N ASN A 4 6.92 -17.93 24.16
CA ASN A 4 7.24 -17.36 22.86
C ASN A 4 8.53 -18.02 22.32
N LEU A 5 8.53 -18.38 21.03
CA LEU A 5 9.73 -18.89 20.35
C LEU A 5 10.75 -17.79 20.10
N VAL A 6 10.27 -16.59 19.89
CA VAL A 6 11.09 -15.40 19.72
C VAL A 6 10.47 -14.29 20.56
N GLU A 7 11.27 -13.63 21.35
CA GLU A 7 10.87 -12.45 22.12
C GLU A 7 11.94 -11.38 21.95
N VAL A 8 11.52 -10.21 21.47
CA VAL A 8 12.40 -9.06 21.25
C VAL A 8 11.84 -7.89 22.05
N HIS A 9 12.66 -7.29 22.88
CA HIS A 9 12.34 -6.09 23.63
C HIS A 9 12.97 -4.87 22.95
N TYR A 10 12.20 -3.81 22.79
CA TYR A 10 12.65 -2.55 22.22
C TYR A 10 12.68 -1.48 23.31
N GLU A 11 13.78 -0.74 23.40
CA GLU A 11 13.81 0.45 24.24
C GLU A 11 12.94 1.55 23.63
N GLN A 12 12.05 2.09 24.47
CA GLN A 12 11.11 3.14 24.04
C GLN A 12 11.69 4.52 24.35
N THR A 13 11.77 5.36 23.32
CA THR A 13 12.10 6.78 23.48
C THR A 13 10.86 7.68 23.52
N GLY A 14 9.68 7.15 23.16
CA GLY A 14 8.41 7.88 23.16
C GLY A 14 8.26 8.94 22.07
N GLN A 15 9.19 9.02 21.14
CA GLN A 15 9.16 10.00 20.05
C GLN A 15 9.22 9.34 18.69
N SER A 16 8.35 9.78 17.78
CA SER A 16 8.45 9.45 16.36
C SER A 16 9.69 10.14 15.79
N LYS A 17 10.71 9.38 15.45
CA LYS A 17 11.93 9.94 14.84
C LYS A 17 11.68 10.34 13.38
N SER A 18 11.54 11.65 13.16
CA SER A 18 11.95 12.19 11.87
C SER A 18 13.49 12.20 11.85
N ILE A 19 14.06 11.62 10.81
CA ILE A 19 15.52 11.48 10.70
C ILE A 19 16.16 12.61 9.89
N ASN A 20 15.36 13.51 9.33
CA ASN A 20 15.84 14.65 8.56
C ASN A 20 14.97 15.90 8.77
N GLU A 21 15.44 17.02 8.23
CA GLU A 21 14.80 18.32 8.27
C GLU A 21 13.41 18.39 7.60
N TYR A 22 13.08 17.42 6.74
CA TYR A 22 11.79 17.33 6.03
C TYR A 22 10.72 16.54 6.79
N GLY A 23 11.02 16.10 8.01
CA GLY A 23 10.10 15.29 8.81
C GLY A 23 9.90 13.85 8.29
N MET A 24 10.84 13.33 7.51
CA MET A 24 10.77 11.99 6.94
C MET A 24 11.18 10.92 7.94
N ARG A 25 10.52 9.77 7.88
CA ARG A 25 10.98 8.53 8.50
C ARG A 25 12.09 7.89 7.65
N ASP A 26 12.82 6.94 8.21
CA ASP A 26 13.93 6.26 7.52
C ASP A 26 13.53 5.68 6.15
N MET A 27 12.42 4.95 6.08
CA MET A 27 11.90 4.42 4.81
C MET A 27 11.60 5.53 3.81
N GLN A 28 10.99 6.63 4.25
CA GLN A 28 10.65 7.75 3.40
C GLN A 28 11.90 8.45 2.87
N GLN A 29 12.92 8.62 3.68
CA GLN A 29 14.19 9.18 3.26
C GLN A 29 14.91 8.27 2.26
N LYS A 30 14.94 6.96 2.49
CA LYS A 30 15.49 5.99 1.52
C LYS A 30 14.80 6.10 0.17
N ALA A 31 13.46 6.15 0.16
CA ALA A 31 12.68 6.29 -1.07
C ALA A 31 12.95 7.65 -1.74
N TYR A 32 12.94 8.73 -0.97
CA TYR A 32 13.15 10.09 -1.45
C TYR A 32 14.56 10.31 -2.01
N SER A 33 15.58 9.62 -1.49
CA SER A 33 16.94 9.68 -2.04
C SER A 33 17.04 9.17 -3.47
N GLN A 34 16.09 8.37 -3.91
CA GLN A 34 15.98 7.84 -5.28
C GLN A 34 14.95 8.57 -6.14
N ARG A 35 14.50 9.76 -5.71
CA ARG A 35 13.44 10.54 -6.39
C ARG A 35 13.72 10.91 -7.84
N ASP A 36 14.99 10.93 -8.23
CA ASP A 36 15.42 11.26 -9.61
C ASP A 36 15.19 10.08 -10.56
N ALA A 37 15.02 8.86 -10.04
CA ALA A 37 14.74 7.71 -10.87
C ALA A 37 13.45 7.89 -11.67
N ARG A 38 13.52 7.64 -12.98
CA ARG A 38 12.35 7.67 -13.84
C ARG A 38 11.36 6.54 -13.50
N TYR A 39 11.90 5.38 -13.18
CA TYR A 39 11.14 4.21 -12.74
C TYR A 39 11.63 3.77 -11.36
N LEU A 40 10.75 3.79 -10.37
CA LEU A 40 11.05 3.45 -8.99
C LEU A 40 10.11 2.35 -8.50
N LEU A 41 10.66 1.28 -7.95
CA LEU A 41 9.92 0.21 -7.30
C LEU A 41 10.21 0.26 -5.79
N LEU A 42 9.20 0.67 -5.01
CA LEU A 42 9.28 0.76 -3.55
C LEU A 42 8.63 -0.47 -2.92
N LYS A 43 9.45 -1.31 -2.31
CA LYS A 43 9.02 -2.49 -1.55
C LYS A 43 9.16 -2.20 -0.06
N ALA A 44 8.04 -1.98 0.62
CA ALA A 44 8.04 -1.64 2.05
C ALA A 44 6.78 -2.20 2.73
N PRO A 45 6.85 -2.61 4.02
CA PRO A 45 5.74 -3.21 4.73
C PRO A 45 4.52 -2.27 4.83
N PRO A 46 3.33 -2.82 5.12
CA PRO A 46 2.18 -2.00 5.50
C PRO A 46 2.52 -1.06 6.67
N ALA A 47 1.88 0.11 6.70
CA ALA A 47 2.08 1.15 7.71
C ALA A 47 3.50 1.74 7.81
N SER A 48 4.40 1.45 6.88
CA SER A 48 5.75 2.05 6.82
C SER A 48 5.77 3.52 6.38
N GLY A 49 4.64 4.05 5.92
CA GLY A 49 4.51 5.43 5.46
C GLY A 49 4.72 5.62 3.96
N LYS A 50 4.44 4.59 3.14
CA LYS A 50 4.58 4.61 1.67
C LYS A 50 3.83 5.76 1.00
N SER A 51 2.57 6.01 1.41
CA SER A 51 1.77 7.08 0.82
C SER A 51 2.42 8.45 0.97
N ARG A 52 2.95 8.75 2.16
CA ARG A 52 3.68 10.00 2.39
C ARG A 52 5.02 10.04 1.67
N ALA A 53 5.74 8.91 1.56
CA ALA A 53 6.95 8.82 0.73
C ALA A 53 6.67 9.18 -0.72
N LEU A 54 5.56 8.68 -1.28
CA LEU A 54 5.12 9.05 -2.62
C LEU A 54 4.84 10.54 -2.74
N MET A 55 4.16 11.14 -1.76
CA MET A 55 3.86 12.59 -1.78
C MET A 55 5.14 13.42 -1.86
N PHE A 56 6.17 13.10 -1.09
CA PHE A 56 7.48 13.78 -1.16
C PHE A 56 8.11 13.65 -2.54
N ILE A 57 8.14 12.44 -3.10
CA ILE A 57 8.72 12.17 -4.42
C ILE A 57 7.93 12.89 -5.52
N ALA A 58 6.60 12.81 -5.47
CA ALA A 58 5.74 13.42 -6.47
C ALA A 58 5.85 14.94 -6.49
N LEU A 59 5.88 15.57 -5.32
CA LEU A 59 6.05 17.02 -5.19
C LEU A 59 7.41 17.48 -5.72
N ASP A 60 8.48 16.74 -5.41
CA ASP A 60 9.80 17.05 -5.98
C ASP A 60 9.80 16.95 -7.51
N LYS A 61 9.20 15.90 -8.06
CA LYS A 61 9.07 15.74 -9.52
C LYS A 61 8.27 16.87 -10.17
N LEU A 62 7.17 17.29 -9.54
CA LEU A 62 6.34 18.41 -10.00
C LEU A 62 7.08 19.75 -9.96
N ILE A 63 7.93 19.97 -8.98
CA ILE A 63 8.58 21.27 -8.75
C ILE A 63 9.94 21.34 -9.45
N ASN A 64 10.72 20.26 -9.40
CA ASN A 64 12.13 20.27 -9.78
C ASN A 64 12.47 19.45 -11.04
N GLN A 65 11.59 18.54 -11.47
CA GLN A 65 11.93 17.56 -12.53
C GLN A 65 11.09 17.69 -13.80
N GLY A 66 10.34 18.78 -13.96
CA GLY A 66 9.56 19.05 -15.17
C GLY A 66 8.32 18.18 -15.35
N ILE A 67 7.96 17.39 -14.35
CA ILE A 67 6.68 16.65 -14.32
C ILE A 67 5.55 17.66 -14.12
N LYS A 68 4.51 17.55 -14.95
CA LYS A 68 3.37 18.47 -14.92
C LYS A 68 2.18 17.92 -14.16
N LYS A 69 2.00 16.59 -14.18
CA LYS A 69 0.84 15.91 -13.59
C LYS A 69 1.26 14.68 -12.82
N VAL A 70 0.54 14.39 -11.76
CA VAL A 70 0.67 13.16 -10.97
C VAL A 70 -0.66 12.43 -10.97
N ILE A 71 -0.64 11.16 -11.32
CA ILE A 71 -1.78 10.25 -11.25
C ILE A 71 -1.45 9.17 -10.22
N VAL A 72 -2.26 9.09 -9.16
CA VAL A 72 -2.14 8.04 -8.14
C VAL A 72 -3.24 7.02 -8.36
N ALA A 73 -2.86 5.78 -8.66
CA ALA A 73 -3.77 4.66 -8.83
C ALA A 73 -3.72 3.74 -7.61
N VAL A 74 -4.87 3.50 -6.99
CA VAL A 74 -5.05 2.65 -5.80
C VAL A 74 -5.91 1.43 -6.13
N PRO A 75 -5.77 0.28 -5.42
CA PRO A 75 -6.56 -0.91 -5.74
C PRO A 75 -8.06 -0.70 -5.49
N GLU A 76 -8.42 0.03 -4.43
CA GLU A 76 -9.80 0.21 -4.00
C GLU A 76 -10.10 1.66 -3.62
N ARG A 77 -11.37 2.06 -3.73
CA ARG A 77 -11.83 3.42 -3.38
C ARG A 77 -11.52 3.82 -1.94
N SER A 78 -11.60 2.90 -1.01
CA SER A 78 -11.33 3.11 0.42
C SER A 78 -9.91 3.60 0.70
N ILE A 79 -8.94 3.21 -0.14
CA ILE A 79 -7.53 3.57 0.00
C ILE A 79 -7.25 4.99 -0.53
N GLY A 80 -8.08 5.47 -1.45
CA GLY A 80 -7.93 6.82 -2.02
C GLY A 80 -7.92 7.96 -0.98
N GLY A 81 -8.56 7.74 0.18
CA GLY A 81 -8.55 8.70 1.30
C GLY A 81 -7.16 8.93 1.91
N SER A 82 -6.25 7.96 1.83
CA SER A 82 -4.89 8.10 2.34
C SER A 82 -4.02 9.06 1.50
N PHE A 83 -4.49 9.44 0.32
CA PHE A 83 -3.86 10.42 -0.56
C PHE A 83 -4.60 11.78 -0.58
N GLY A 84 -5.45 12.05 0.40
CA GLY A 84 -6.08 13.34 0.60
C GLY A 84 -5.08 14.43 0.98
N THR A 85 -5.58 15.67 1.13
CA THR A 85 -4.76 16.82 1.52
C THR A 85 -3.92 16.52 2.76
N THR A 86 -2.63 16.76 2.66
CA THR A 86 -1.66 16.47 3.72
C THR A 86 -0.73 17.65 3.90
N ASP A 87 -0.67 18.15 5.14
CA ASP A 87 0.28 19.18 5.54
C ASP A 87 1.67 18.55 5.73
N LEU A 88 2.58 18.90 4.86
CA LEU A 88 3.99 18.48 4.93
C LEU A 88 4.90 19.65 5.32
N LYS A 89 4.45 20.89 5.09
CA LYS A 89 5.23 22.10 5.40
C LYS A 89 5.44 22.30 6.89
N SER A 90 4.43 22.00 7.71
CA SER A 90 4.54 22.09 9.18
C SER A 90 5.59 21.12 9.75
N PHE A 91 5.97 20.10 9.00
CA PHE A 91 7.02 19.14 9.35
C PHE A 91 8.38 19.42 8.69
N GLY A 92 8.49 20.53 7.97
CA GLY A 92 9.75 20.98 7.37
C GLY A 92 9.91 20.76 5.87
N PHE A 93 8.93 20.14 5.19
CA PHE A 93 8.99 20.00 3.75
C PHE A 93 8.62 21.31 3.04
N TYR A 94 9.07 21.52 1.82
CA TYR A 94 8.90 22.81 1.11
C TYR A 94 7.54 23.00 0.44
N SER A 95 6.70 21.96 0.36
CA SER A 95 5.36 22.01 -0.25
C SER A 95 4.38 21.10 0.47
N ASN A 96 3.10 21.46 0.42
CA ASN A 96 2.00 20.60 0.85
C ASN A 96 1.49 19.72 -0.29
N TRP A 97 0.87 18.60 0.06
CA TRP A 97 0.13 17.75 -0.86
C TRP A 97 -1.34 18.16 -0.85
N GLU A 98 -1.80 18.78 -1.94
CA GLU A 98 -3.13 19.40 -2.02
C GLU A 98 -3.84 18.99 -3.32
N PRO A 99 -4.38 17.76 -3.41
CA PRO A 99 -5.19 17.37 -4.55
C PRO A 99 -6.52 18.12 -4.55
N ASN A 100 -6.99 18.57 -5.70
CA ASN A 100 -8.33 19.11 -5.84
C ASN A 100 -9.35 17.98 -5.62
N PRO A 101 -10.32 18.14 -4.69
CA PRO A 101 -11.33 17.11 -4.39
C PRO A 101 -12.10 16.62 -5.62
N LYS A 102 -12.32 17.46 -6.62
CA LYS A 102 -12.95 17.09 -7.90
C LYS A 102 -12.20 15.94 -8.60
N TYR A 103 -10.88 15.91 -8.49
CA TYR A 103 -10.02 14.92 -9.13
C TYR A 103 -9.56 13.81 -8.19
N ASN A 104 -10.19 13.67 -7.02
CA ASN A 104 -10.14 12.45 -6.24
C ASN A 104 -11.32 11.55 -6.63
N LEU A 105 -11.14 10.73 -7.66
CA LEU A 105 -12.19 9.88 -8.22
C LEU A 105 -12.57 8.71 -7.31
N CYS A 106 -11.89 8.52 -6.20
CA CYS A 106 -12.23 7.53 -5.19
C CYS A 106 -13.32 8.03 -4.23
N THR A 107 -13.39 9.34 -3.99
CA THR A 107 -14.29 9.96 -3.01
C THR A 107 -15.47 10.69 -3.64
N THR A 108 -15.38 11.04 -4.92
CA THR A 108 -16.47 11.72 -5.64
C THR A 108 -17.67 10.80 -5.83
N GLU A 109 -18.85 11.25 -5.46
CA GLU A 109 -20.15 10.60 -5.70
C GLU A 109 -20.77 11.00 -7.05
N ASP A 110 -20.04 11.77 -7.84
CA ASP A 110 -20.55 12.35 -9.08
C ASP A 110 -20.95 11.27 -10.10
N ASN A 111 -22.12 11.45 -10.71
CA ASN A 111 -22.70 10.57 -11.73
C ASN A 111 -21.97 10.67 -13.09
N LYS A 112 -20.99 11.54 -13.23
CA LYS A 112 -20.14 11.58 -14.43
C LYS A 112 -19.28 10.32 -14.50
N SER A 113 -19.10 9.81 -15.69
CA SER A 113 -18.12 8.75 -15.94
C SER A 113 -16.75 9.19 -15.39
N LYS A 114 -16.17 8.39 -14.49
CA LYS A 114 -14.85 8.66 -13.91
C LYS A 114 -13.76 8.75 -14.99
N VAL A 115 -13.95 8.05 -16.09
CA VAL A 115 -13.06 8.09 -17.25
C VAL A 115 -13.14 9.46 -17.92
N GLU A 116 -14.33 10.06 -18.05
CA GLU A 116 -14.45 11.41 -18.61
C GLU A 116 -13.81 12.47 -17.71
N THR A 117 -13.97 12.36 -16.39
CA THR A 117 -13.28 13.24 -15.43
C THR A 117 -11.76 13.05 -15.47
N PHE A 118 -11.28 11.82 -15.69
CA PHE A 118 -9.86 11.54 -15.90
C PHE A 118 -9.32 12.24 -17.15
N LYS A 119 -10.05 12.19 -18.28
CA LYS A 119 -9.68 12.88 -19.50
C LYS A 119 -9.68 14.41 -19.32
N GLU A 120 -10.70 14.94 -18.65
CA GLU A 120 -10.79 16.36 -18.31
C GLU A 120 -9.58 16.81 -17.47
N PHE A 121 -9.17 15.99 -16.48
CA PHE A 121 -7.96 16.27 -15.71
C PHE A 121 -6.71 16.42 -16.58
N LEU A 122 -6.51 15.55 -17.56
CA LEU A 122 -5.34 15.61 -18.44
C LEU A 122 -5.25 16.92 -19.25
N GLU A 123 -6.40 17.53 -19.55
CA GLU A 123 -6.48 18.80 -20.30
C GLU A 123 -6.55 20.03 -19.36
N SER A 124 -6.73 19.84 -18.05
CA SER A 124 -6.83 20.93 -17.07
C SER A 124 -5.46 21.41 -16.59
N ASP A 125 -5.43 22.49 -15.82
CA ASP A 125 -4.23 22.98 -15.13
C ASP A 125 -3.98 22.26 -13.79
N GLU A 126 -4.87 21.38 -13.39
CA GLU A 126 -4.74 20.61 -12.15
C GLU A 126 -3.59 19.61 -12.21
N ARG A 127 -2.95 19.40 -11.08
CA ARG A 127 -1.67 18.69 -11.03
C ARG A 127 -1.74 17.29 -10.45
N ILE A 128 -2.78 16.95 -9.69
CA ILE A 128 -2.89 15.70 -8.94
C ILE A 128 -4.26 15.07 -9.18
N LEU A 129 -4.27 13.83 -9.62
CA LEU A 129 -5.47 12.98 -9.73
C LEU A 129 -5.28 11.69 -8.94
N ILE A 130 -6.33 11.27 -8.25
CA ILE A 130 -6.38 10.01 -7.51
C ILE A 130 -7.51 9.17 -8.09
N CYS A 131 -7.22 7.93 -8.48
CA CYS A 131 -8.21 7.01 -9.05
C CYS A 131 -7.95 5.56 -8.62
N THR A 132 -8.86 4.66 -8.97
CA THR A 132 -8.64 3.23 -8.81
C THR A 132 -7.85 2.65 -9.99
N HIS A 133 -7.22 1.47 -9.79
CA HIS A 133 -6.59 0.70 -10.88
C HIS A 133 -7.56 0.45 -12.04
N ALA A 134 -8.82 0.16 -11.74
CA ALA A 134 -9.85 -0.04 -12.76
C ALA A 134 -10.09 1.23 -13.60
N THR A 135 -10.23 2.39 -12.97
CA THR A 135 -10.41 3.66 -13.68
C THR A 135 -9.21 3.97 -14.58
N LEU A 136 -7.98 3.76 -14.08
CA LEU A 136 -6.77 3.95 -14.88
C LEU A 136 -6.78 3.07 -16.14
N ARG A 137 -7.10 1.78 -16.02
CA ARG A 137 -7.17 0.86 -17.16
C ARG A 137 -8.18 1.31 -18.19
N PHE A 138 -9.41 1.61 -17.77
CA PHE A 138 -10.45 2.08 -18.67
C PHE A 138 -10.13 3.41 -19.37
N ALA A 139 -9.47 4.32 -18.64
CA ALA A 139 -9.02 5.57 -19.24
C ALA A 139 -7.90 5.33 -20.26
N PHE A 140 -6.94 4.45 -19.95
CA PHE A 140 -5.84 4.12 -20.84
C PHE A 140 -6.30 3.51 -22.17
N ASP A 141 -7.31 2.64 -22.12
CA ASP A 141 -7.90 2.03 -23.35
C ASP A 141 -8.48 3.08 -24.31
N GLN A 142 -8.75 4.30 -23.84
CA GLN A 142 -9.38 5.37 -24.60
C GLN A 142 -8.41 6.56 -24.91
N LEU A 143 -7.17 6.44 -24.50
CA LEU A 143 -6.17 7.50 -24.61
C LEU A 143 -4.91 6.98 -25.31
N SER A 144 -4.23 7.89 -26.02
CA SER A 144 -2.89 7.58 -26.52
C SER A 144 -1.85 7.72 -25.40
N GLU A 145 -0.78 6.95 -25.49
CA GLU A 145 0.32 6.96 -24.51
C GLU A 145 0.98 8.35 -24.39
N SER A 146 0.95 9.14 -25.46
CA SER A 146 1.48 10.51 -25.49
C SER A 146 0.77 11.47 -24.52
N LYS A 147 -0.47 11.20 -24.15
CA LYS A 147 -1.21 11.96 -23.12
C LYS A 147 -0.59 11.84 -21.72
N PHE A 148 0.22 10.83 -21.49
CA PHE A 148 0.95 10.61 -20.23
C PHE A 148 2.38 11.18 -20.26
N ASN A 149 2.77 11.90 -21.31
CA ASN A 149 4.04 12.58 -21.32
C ASN A 149 4.13 13.64 -20.20
N ASN A 150 5.31 13.76 -19.60
CA ASN A 150 5.57 14.63 -18.46
C ASN A 150 4.63 14.37 -17.26
N THR A 151 4.20 13.13 -17.09
CA THR A 151 3.33 12.68 -16.03
C THR A 151 4.08 11.69 -15.13
N LEU A 152 3.85 11.76 -13.83
CA LEU A 152 4.17 10.70 -12.90
C LEU A 152 2.94 9.81 -12.71
N LEU A 153 3.08 8.53 -13.02
CA LEU A 153 2.11 7.50 -12.64
C LEU A 153 2.59 6.78 -11.40
N ALA A 154 1.86 6.90 -10.31
CA ALA A 154 2.12 6.22 -9.06
C ALA A 154 1.08 5.12 -8.85
N ILE A 155 1.52 3.90 -8.60
CA ILE A 155 0.64 2.73 -8.42
C ILE A 155 0.86 2.18 -7.03
N ASP A 156 -0.16 2.30 -6.19
CA ASP A 156 -0.16 1.73 -4.85
C ASP A 156 -0.67 0.29 -4.88
N GLU A 157 -0.14 -0.53 -3.95
CA GLU A 157 -0.44 -1.97 -3.85
C GLU A 157 -0.37 -2.71 -5.19
N PHE A 158 0.73 -2.49 -5.86
CA PHE A 158 1.03 -2.97 -7.20
C PHE A 158 0.81 -4.49 -7.41
N HIS A 159 0.95 -5.29 -6.35
CA HIS A 159 0.75 -6.74 -6.39
C HIS A 159 -0.72 -7.20 -6.49
N HIS A 160 -1.68 -6.34 -6.16
CA HIS A 160 -3.10 -6.70 -6.24
C HIS A 160 -3.62 -6.89 -7.67
N VAL A 161 -2.85 -6.49 -8.65
CA VAL A 161 -3.26 -6.49 -10.06
C VAL A 161 -3.10 -7.85 -10.72
N SER A 162 -2.27 -8.72 -10.18
CA SER A 162 -2.02 -10.06 -10.72
C SER A 162 -3.15 -11.08 -10.47
N ALA A 163 -4.17 -10.71 -9.69
CA ALA A 163 -5.28 -11.62 -9.35
C ALA A 163 -6.32 -11.80 -10.47
N ASP A 164 -6.39 -10.87 -11.41
CA ASP A 164 -7.27 -10.97 -12.58
C ASP A 164 -6.49 -11.55 -13.74
N GLY A 165 -6.69 -12.79 -14.12
CA GLY A 165 -5.96 -13.58 -15.11
C GLY A 165 -5.57 -12.94 -16.46
N GLU A 166 -5.76 -11.63 -16.60
CA GLU A 166 -5.26 -10.79 -17.66
C GLU A 166 -4.41 -9.66 -17.04
N ASN A 167 -3.11 -9.68 -17.24
CA ASN A 167 -2.14 -8.70 -16.73
C ASN A 167 -2.25 -7.33 -17.44
N LYS A 168 -3.46 -6.74 -17.47
CA LYS A 168 -3.73 -5.48 -18.18
C LYS A 168 -2.95 -4.28 -17.64
N LEU A 169 -2.65 -4.24 -16.35
CA LEU A 169 -1.85 -3.15 -15.81
C LEU A 169 -0.37 -3.28 -16.17
N GLY A 170 0.17 -4.50 -16.19
CA GLY A 170 1.53 -4.73 -16.69
C GLY A 170 1.68 -4.29 -18.15
N GLU A 171 0.65 -4.53 -18.96
CA GLU A 171 0.58 -4.08 -20.35
C GLU A 171 0.52 -2.55 -20.49
N VAL A 172 -0.30 -1.88 -19.66
CA VAL A 172 -0.34 -0.42 -19.56
C VAL A 172 1.05 0.13 -19.25
N LEU A 173 1.73 -0.42 -18.26
CA LEU A 173 3.06 0.03 -17.86
C LEU A 173 4.11 -0.18 -18.95
N ARG A 174 4.09 -1.33 -19.61
CA ARG A 174 4.98 -1.61 -20.75
C ARG A 174 4.79 -0.58 -21.86
N ASN A 175 3.54 -0.31 -22.25
CA ASN A 175 3.24 0.67 -23.28
C ASN A 175 3.71 2.07 -22.88
N LEU A 176 3.55 2.48 -21.62
CA LEU A 176 4.03 3.76 -21.13
C LEU A 176 5.57 3.84 -21.12
N ILE A 177 6.25 2.76 -20.75
CA ILE A 177 7.71 2.68 -20.75
C ILE A 177 8.26 2.82 -22.19
N GLU A 178 7.63 2.16 -23.15
CA GLU A 178 8.09 2.11 -24.54
C GLU A 178 7.74 3.36 -25.34
N LYS A 179 6.56 3.97 -25.09
CA LYS A 179 5.96 4.96 -25.99
C LYS A 179 5.74 6.34 -25.37
N SER A 180 6.16 6.56 -24.14
CA SER A 180 6.03 7.85 -23.45
C SER A 180 7.28 8.19 -22.64
N ASN A 181 7.37 9.45 -22.19
CA ASN A 181 8.38 9.87 -21.21
C ASN A 181 7.83 9.87 -19.75
N CYS A 182 6.76 9.13 -19.51
CA CYS A 182 6.13 8.99 -18.19
C CYS A 182 7.14 8.51 -17.16
N HIS A 183 7.08 9.07 -15.94
CA HIS A 183 7.75 8.53 -14.77
C HIS A 183 6.81 7.56 -14.06
N ILE A 184 7.34 6.52 -13.46
CA ILE A 184 6.53 5.51 -12.78
C ILE A 184 7.10 5.23 -11.39
N VAL A 185 6.25 5.31 -10.37
CA VAL A 185 6.53 4.84 -9.02
C VAL A 185 5.55 3.73 -8.69
N ALA A 186 6.04 2.51 -8.56
CA ALA A 186 5.26 1.35 -8.14
C ALA A 186 5.55 1.04 -6.68
N MET A 187 4.51 0.88 -5.87
CA MET A 187 4.63 0.58 -4.43
C MET A 187 3.96 -0.75 -4.10
N THR A 188 4.59 -1.55 -3.28
CA THR A 188 4.04 -2.82 -2.80
C THR A 188 4.36 -3.07 -1.34
N GLY A 189 3.37 -3.59 -0.59
CA GLY A 189 3.52 -3.97 0.82
C GLY A 189 3.80 -5.45 1.05
N SER A 190 3.52 -6.30 0.07
CA SER A 190 3.60 -7.75 0.26
C SER A 190 4.95 -8.29 -0.19
N TYR A 191 5.83 -8.54 0.78
CA TYR A 191 7.07 -9.29 0.56
C TYR A 191 6.88 -10.80 0.65
N PHE A 192 5.74 -11.28 1.16
CA PHE A 192 5.56 -12.65 1.65
C PHE A 192 4.41 -13.46 1.03
N ARG A 193 3.80 -13.00 -0.05
CA ARG A 193 2.90 -13.88 -0.80
C ARG A 193 3.70 -14.59 -1.88
N GLY A 194 4.07 -15.85 -1.61
CA GLY A 194 4.88 -16.72 -2.48
C GLY A 194 4.23 -17.15 -3.81
N ASP A 195 3.09 -16.58 -4.13
CA ASP A 195 2.25 -16.88 -5.29
C ASP A 195 1.94 -15.65 -6.14
N SER A 196 2.63 -14.54 -5.95
CA SER A 196 2.44 -13.38 -6.81
C SER A 196 3.04 -13.62 -8.19
N VAL A 197 2.17 -13.82 -9.16
CA VAL A 197 2.55 -13.69 -10.57
C VAL A 197 3.14 -12.27 -10.74
N PRO A 198 4.34 -12.13 -11.30
CA PRO A 198 4.96 -10.82 -11.46
C PRO A 198 4.08 -9.96 -12.37
N VAL A 199 3.78 -8.73 -11.94
CA VAL A 199 3.00 -7.77 -12.72
C VAL A 199 3.80 -7.27 -13.93
N LEU A 200 5.11 -7.15 -13.77
CA LEU A 200 6.05 -6.77 -14.82
C LEU A 200 6.81 -7.99 -15.32
N LEU A 201 7.09 -8.00 -16.60
CA LEU A 201 8.10 -8.91 -17.14
C LEU A 201 9.47 -8.57 -16.55
N PRO A 202 10.37 -9.59 -16.40
CA PRO A 202 11.70 -9.36 -15.82
C PRO A 202 12.49 -8.24 -16.51
N GLU A 203 12.36 -8.10 -17.82
CA GLU A 203 13.01 -7.07 -18.63
C GLU A 203 12.50 -5.65 -18.30
N ASP A 204 11.21 -5.50 -17.99
CA ASP A 204 10.62 -4.23 -17.60
C ASP A 204 10.95 -3.92 -16.14
N GLU A 205 10.90 -4.92 -15.26
CA GLU A 205 11.29 -4.75 -13.85
C GLU A 205 12.77 -4.36 -13.70
N ALA A 206 13.63 -4.84 -14.60
CA ALA A 206 15.05 -4.48 -14.60
C ALA A 206 15.32 -2.99 -14.85
N LYS A 207 14.36 -2.27 -15.46
CA LYS A 207 14.46 -0.81 -15.69
C LYS A 207 14.19 0.01 -14.44
N PHE A 208 13.61 -0.60 -13.39
CA PHE A 208 13.25 0.09 -12.16
C PHE A 208 14.42 0.14 -11.18
N THR A 209 14.64 1.31 -10.60
CA THR A 209 15.43 1.47 -9.39
C THR A 209 14.64 0.86 -8.22
N LYS A 210 15.24 -0.06 -7.48
CA LYS A 210 14.57 -0.77 -6.40
C LYS A 210 14.96 -0.18 -5.05
N VAL A 211 13.96 0.20 -4.25
CA VAL A 211 14.12 0.56 -2.84
C VAL A 211 13.38 -0.47 -2.01
N THR A 212 14.10 -1.16 -1.18
CA THR A 212 13.56 -2.20 -0.29
C THR A 212 13.72 -1.78 1.15
N TYR A 213 12.62 -1.86 1.89
CA TYR A 213 12.56 -1.64 3.33
C TYR A 213 11.84 -2.83 3.96
N ASN A 214 12.51 -3.55 4.87
CA ASN A 214 11.97 -4.78 5.40
C ASN A 214 11.33 -4.60 6.78
N TYR A 215 10.66 -5.63 7.28
CA TYR A 215 10.00 -5.61 8.58
C TYR A 215 10.96 -5.37 9.74
N TYR A 216 12.18 -5.88 9.67
CA TYR A 216 13.17 -5.67 10.72
C TYR A 216 13.61 -4.21 10.78
N GLU A 217 13.82 -3.58 9.64
CA GLU A 217 14.13 -2.15 9.56
C GLU A 217 12.96 -1.33 10.12
N GLN A 218 11.72 -1.68 9.78
CA GLN A 218 10.52 -1.03 10.30
C GLN A 218 10.42 -1.16 11.82
N LEU A 219 10.59 -2.36 12.38
CA LEU A 219 10.50 -2.61 13.81
C LEU A 219 11.58 -1.85 14.59
N ASN A 220 12.79 -1.76 14.06
CA ASN A 220 13.88 -0.97 14.65
C ASN A 220 13.60 0.55 14.66
N GLY A 221 12.73 1.03 13.75
CA GLY A 221 12.30 2.42 13.67
C GLY A 221 11.07 2.76 14.52
N TYR A 222 10.43 1.79 15.18
CA TYR A 222 9.24 2.00 15.99
C TYR A 222 9.57 2.27 17.45
N ASP A 223 9.50 3.53 17.86
CA ASP A 223 9.68 3.93 19.25
C ASP A 223 8.52 3.49 20.19
N TYR A 224 7.44 2.96 19.63
CA TYR A 224 6.25 2.55 20.38
C TYR A 224 6.11 1.04 20.56
N LEU A 225 6.93 0.23 19.91
CA LEU A 225 6.88 -1.21 20.04
C LEU A 225 7.64 -1.64 21.30
N LYS A 226 6.91 -2.09 22.33
CA LYS A 226 7.52 -2.52 23.61
C LYS A 226 8.21 -3.87 23.51
N SER A 227 7.56 -4.80 22.85
CA SER A 227 8.06 -6.16 22.66
C SER A 227 7.35 -6.83 21.51
N LEU A 228 8.03 -7.76 20.86
CA LEU A 228 7.46 -8.68 19.90
C LEU A 228 7.75 -10.10 20.36
N GLY A 229 6.71 -10.90 20.58
CA GLY A 229 6.80 -12.33 20.83
C GLY A 229 6.16 -13.10 19.67
N ILE A 230 6.84 -14.12 19.19
CA ILE A 230 6.31 -15.03 18.17
C ILE A 230 6.22 -16.41 18.77
N GLY A 231 4.98 -16.96 18.87
CA GLY A 231 4.71 -18.29 19.34
C GLY A 231 4.07 -19.13 18.24
N TYR A 232 4.37 -20.43 18.22
CA TYR A 232 3.73 -21.40 17.35
C TYR A 232 2.97 -22.41 18.21
N HIS A 233 1.74 -22.72 17.81
CA HIS A 233 0.94 -23.77 18.40
C HIS A 233 0.65 -24.83 17.36
N PHE A 234 1.10 -26.05 17.62
CA PHE A 234 0.81 -27.21 16.79
C PHE A 234 -0.42 -27.93 17.33
N TYR A 235 -1.41 -28.16 16.50
CA TYR A 235 -2.64 -28.82 16.89
C TYR A 235 -2.99 -29.96 15.92
N GLN A 236 -3.80 -30.90 16.39
CA GLN A 236 -4.40 -31.95 15.55
C GLN A 236 -5.90 -31.71 15.47
N GLY A 237 -6.49 -31.86 14.28
CA GLY A 237 -7.90 -31.64 14.07
C GLY A 237 -8.25 -30.25 13.59
N ARG A 238 -9.37 -29.70 14.05
CA ARG A 238 -9.82 -28.37 13.61
C ARG A 238 -9.14 -27.27 14.41
N TYR A 239 -8.70 -26.21 13.71
CA TYR A 239 -8.08 -25.05 14.36
C TYR A 239 -9.00 -24.39 15.43
N THR A 240 -10.34 -24.41 15.21
CA THR A 240 -11.30 -23.88 16.17
C THR A 240 -11.23 -24.57 17.53
N SER A 241 -10.89 -25.85 17.57
CA SER A 241 -10.72 -26.57 18.84
C SER A 241 -9.48 -26.13 19.64
N ALA A 242 -8.42 -25.73 18.90
CA ALA A 242 -7.19 -25.24 19.52
C ALA A 242 -7.32 -23.80 20.06
N LEU A 243 -8.30 -23.02 19.59
CA LEU A 243 -8.48 -21.63 20.02
C LEU A 243 -8.75 -21.47 21.50
N GLY A 244 -9.48 -22.42 22.13
CA GLY A 244 -9.76 -22.42 23.58
C GLY A 244 -8.50 -22.51 24.45
N GLU A 245 -7.42 -23.06 23.91
CA GLU A 245 -6.12 -23.20 24.60
C GLU A 245 -5.22 -21.99 24.38
N ILE A 246 -5.38 -21.28 23.23
CA ILE A 246 -4.49 -20.22 22.77
C ILE A 246 -5.01 -18.84 23.16
N LEU A 247 -6.34 -18.65 23.13
CA LEU A 247 -6.95 -17.32 23.33
C LEU A 247 -6.83 -16.87 24.78
N ASP A 248 -6.14 -15.74 24.98
CA ASP A 248 -6.13 -15.00 26.22
C ASP A 248 -7.13 -13.83 26.13
N THR A 249 -8.31 -14.01 26.68
CA THR A 249 -9.40 -13.04 26.63
C THR A 249 -9.15 -11.77 27.47
N ASN A 250 -8.08 -11.74 28.26
CA ASN A 250 -7.66 -10.56 29.01
C ASN A 250 -6.78 -9.62 28.19
N LYS A 251 -6.35 -10.05 27.00
CA LYS A 251 -5.52 -9.26 26.10
C LYS A 251 -6.33 -8.77 24.90
N LYS A 252 -5.97 -7.59 24.38
CA LYS A 252 -6.49 -7.14 23.09
C LYS A 252 -5.98 -8.07 22.01
N THR A 253 -6.91 -8.77 21.34
CA THR A 253 -6.58 -9.81 20.38
C THR A 253 -7.22 -9.50 19.03
N ILE A 254 -6.47 -9.69 17.96
CA ILE A 254 -6.98 -9.75 16.59
C ILE A 254 -6.87 -11.20 16.16
N LEU A 255 -8.02 -11.83 15.89
CA LEU A 255 -8.09 -13.19 15.39
C LEU A 255 -8.31 -13.17 13.88
N HIS A 256 -7.31 -13.64 13.14
CA HIS A 256 -7.44 -13.86 11.69
C HIS A 256 -7.86 -15.29 11.43
N ILE A 257 -9.05 -15.49 10.88
CA ILE A 257 -9.58 -16.81 10.53
C ILE A 257 -9.26 -17.17 9.08
N PRO A 258 -9.07 -18.48 8.76
CA PRO A 258 -8.73 -18.91 7.41
C PRO A 258 -9.74 -18.47 6.36
N ASN A 259 -9.28 -18.19 5.15
CA ASN A 259 -10.15 -17.89 4.02
C ASN A 259 -11.08 -19.08 3.70
N VAL A 260 -12.27 -18.82 3.18
CA VAL A 260 -13.28 -19.85 2.78
C VAL A 260 -12.69 -20.92 1.85
N ASN A 261 -11.75 -20.53 1.00
CA ASN A 261 -11.09 -21.42 0.05
C ASN A 261 -9.90 -22.19 0.62
N SER A 262 -9.52 -21.90 1.86
CA SER A 262 -8.44 -22.62 2.53
C SER A 262 -8.90 -24.04 2.94
N GLY A 263 -7.97 -25.00 2.95
CA GLY A 263 -8.23 -26.35 3.45
C GLY A 263 -8.61 -26.42 4.92
N GLU A 264 -8.23 -25.40 5.70
CA GLU A 264 -8.53 -25.27 7.13
C GLU A 264 -9.92 -24.68 7.41
N SER A 265 -10.58 -24.10 6.40
CA SER A 265 -11.89 -23.49 6.57
C SER A 265 -12.99 -24.53 6.62
N THR A 266 -13.99 -24.31 7.47
CA THR A 266 -15.23 -25.09 7.50
C THR A 266 -16.16 -24.77 6.31
N LYS A 267 -15.81 -23.79 5.48
CA LYS A 267 -16.58 -23.23 4.36
C LYS A 267 -17.89 -22.54 4.76
N ASP A 268 -18.23 -22.53 6.03
CA ASP A 268 -19.36 -21.82 6.63
C ASP A 268 -18.86 -20.80 7.66
N LYS A 269 -18.65 -19.56 7.20
CA LYS A 269 -18.10 -18.49 8.05
C LYS A 269 -19.01 -18.07 9.18
N HIS A 270 -20.31 -18.11 9.01
CA HIS A 270 -21.26 -17.78 10.08
C HIS A 270 -21.13 -18.78 11.23
N ARG A 271 -21.08 -20.05 10.89
CA ARG A 271 -20.92 -21.12 11.87
C ARG A 271 -19.53 -21.09 12.54
N GLU A 272 -18.49 -20.78 11.76
CA GLU A 272 -17.12 -20.62 12.28
C GLU A 272 -17.03 -19.51 13.30
N VAL A 273 -17.57 -18.31 12.97
CA VAL A 273 -17.62 -17.17 13.89
C VAL A 273 -18.46 -17.47 15.12
N GLY A 274 -19.62 -18.13 14.97
CA GLY A 274 -20.45 -18.58 16.08
C GLY A 274 -19.69 -19.49 17.03
N THR A 275 -18.98 -20.49 16.51
CA THR A 275 -18.14 -21.41 17.30
C THR A 275 -17.04 -20.66 18.07
N ILE A 276 -16.40 -19.68 17.44
CA ILE A 276 -15.36 -18.86 18.07
C ILE A 276 -15.95 -18.02 19.21
N LEU A 277 -17.11 -17.41 18.99
CA LEU A 277 -17.79 -16.62 20.03
C LEU A 277 -18.21 -17.49 21.22
N ASP A 278 -18.69 -18.72 20.97
CA ASP A 278 -19.00 -19.69 22.04
C ASP A 278 -17.75 -20.06 22.84
N ILE A 279 -16.60 -20.26 22.20
CA ILE A 279 -15.34 -20.54 22.87
C ILE A 279 -14.93 -19.35 23.74
N ILE A 280 -15.01 -18.12 23.23
CA ILE A 280 -14.70 -16.90 23.98
C ILE A 280 -15.65 -16.77 25.18
N GLY A 281 -16.93 -17.02 25.02
CA GLY A 281 -17.92 -16.97 26.07
C GLY A 281 -17.64 -17.98 27.20
N ARG A 282 -17.23 -19.21 26.87
CA ARG A 282 -16.87 -20.24 27.86
C ARG A 282 -15.61 -19.91 28.66
N VAL A 283 -14.64 -19.28 28.00
CA VAL A 283 -13.38 -18.88 28.66
C VAL A 283 -13.56 -17.68 29.57
N LYS A 284 -14.55 -16.83 29.32
CA LYS A 284 -14.80 -15.61 30.11
C LYS A 284 -15.78 -15.79 31.26
N GLU A 285 -16.46 -16.94 31.37
CA GLU A 285 -17.58 -17.08 32.32
C GLU A 285 -18.55 -15.88 32.29
N VAL A 286 -19.16 -15.66 31.12
CA VAL A 286 -20.17 -14.60 30.91
C VAL A 286 -21.55 -15.21 31.12
#